data_ca420dadc6c5db6a4ebc27c08760d867
#
_entry.id   ca420dadc6c5db6a4ebc27c08760d867
#
_cell.length_a   1.000
_cell.length_b   1.000
_cell.length_c   1.000
_cell.angle_alpha   90.00
_cell.angle_beta   90.00
_cell.angle_gamma   90.00
#
_symmetry.space_group_name_H-M   'P 1'
#
loop_
_entity.id
_entity.type
_entity.pdbx_description
1 polymer ?
#
loop_
_entity_poly.entity_id
_entity_poly.type
_entity_poly.pdbx_seq_one_letter_code
_entity_poly.pdbx_strand_id
1 'polypeptide(L)'
;MISKEKVQELIKRAYSIAATHGFHEVDRSNAHFLMLVVSEIGEMVEADRKSRRADMQGCKYSSMAFIRTFETYVKDTLEDELADVVIRICDFLGTRHIEPLILEETSTSDDWANLWGKDSINEQCYGLTKIITRIDEDTSADDISRLLGASLAWCFDFADFHKFDLLWHVEQKMRYNETRSIRHGKNY
;
A
#
# COMPACT_ATOMS: atom_id res chain seq x y z
N MET A 1 -13.67 -0.75 7.00
CA MET A 1 -12.63 -1.64 7.62
C MET A 1 -12.49 -2.90 6.78
N ILE A 2 -11.26 -3.37 6.51
CA ILE A 2 -11.00 -4.57 5.71
C ILE A 2 -11.05 -5.83 6.58
N SER A 3 -11.62 -6.95 6.08
CA SER A 3 -11.66 -8.22 6.82
C SER A 3 -10.29 -8.92 6.85
N LYS A 4 -10.07 -9.75 7.89
CA LYS A 4 -8.85 -10.57 8.02
C LYS A 4 -8.64 -11.49 6.81
N GLU A 5 -9.71 -12.11 6.32
CA GLU A 5 -9.68 -13.01 5.16
C GLU A 5 -9.23 -12.25 3.90
N LYS A 6 -9.72 -11.02 3.72
CA LYS A 6 -9.32 -10.19 2.56
C LYS A 6 -7.86 -9.76 2.65
N VAL A 7 -7.36 -9.42 3.85
CA VAL A 7 -5.94 -9.13 4.05
C VAL A 7 -5.07 -10.35 3.72
N GLN A 8 -5.46 -11.54 4.14
CA GLN A 8 -4.74 -12.78 3.81
C GLN A 8 -4.74 -13.07 2.31
N GLU A 9 -5.85 -12.80 1.61
CA GLU A 9 -5.92 -12.90 0.15
C GLU A 9 -4.92 -11.93 -0.52
N LEU A 10 -4.90 -10.67 -0.08
CA LEU A 10 -3.98 -9.65 -0.60
C LEU A 10 -2.52 -10.03 -0.38
N ILE A 11 -2.17 -10.55 0.81
CA ILE A 11 -0.82 -11.03 1.12
C ILE A 11 -0.38 -12.13 0.15
N LYS A 12 -1.22 -13.15 -0.03
CA LYS A 12 -0.91 -14.27 -0.93
C LYS A 12 -0.72 -13.78 -2.36
N ARG A 13 -1.59 -12.87 -2.83
CA ARG A 13 -1.53 -12.36 -4.20
C ARG A 13 -0.33 -11.44 -4.41
N ALA A 14 -0.05 -10.52 -3.48
CA ALA A 14 1.11 -9.62 -3.58
C ALA A 14 2.42 -10.40 -3.64
N TYR A 15 2.61 -11.36 -2.72
CA TYR A 15 3.76 -12.26 -2.73
C TYR A 15 3.89 -13.05 -4.04
N SER A 16 2.79 -13.63 -4.52
CA SER A 16 2.79 -14.41 -5.77
C SER A 16 3.18 -13.57 -6.98
N ILE A 17 2.66 -12.34 -7.08
CA ILE A 17 3.01 -11.41 -8.16
C ILE A 17 4.51 -11.06 -8.08
N ALA A 18 5.01 -10.69 -6.91
CA ALA A 18 6.42 -10.34 -6.73
C ALA A 18 7.35 -11.52 -7.05
N ALA A 19 7.03 -12.73 -6.58
CA ALA A 19 7.80 -13.95 -6.85
C ALA A 19 7.83 -14.28 -8.35
N THR A 20 6.67 -14.23 -9.02
CA THR A 20 6.56 -14.49 -10.47
C THR A 20 7.36 -13.49 -11.30
N HIS A 21 7.50 -12.26 -10.82
CA HIS A 21 8.27 -11.21 -11.49
C HIS A 21 9.76 -11.15 -11.06
N GLY A 22 10.25 -12.14 -10.30
CA GLY A 22 11.67 -12.30 -9.97
C GLY A 22 12.18 -11.40 -8.85
N PHE A 23 11.29 -10.79 -8.05
CA PHE A 23 11.70 -9.95 -6.92
C PHE A 23 12.23 -10.77 -5.72
N HIS A 24 11.88 -12.05 -5.63
CA HIS A 24 12.28 -12.97 -4.55
C HIS A 24 13.40 -13.95 -4.94
N GLU A 25 14.10 -13.72 -6.07
CA GLU A 25 15.25 -14.55 -6.48
C GLU A 25 16.44 -14.46 -5.48
N VAL A 26 16.51 -13.37 -4.73
CA VAL A 26 17.54 -13.13 -3.71
C VAL A 26 16.85 -12.78 -2.41
N ASP A 27 17.25 -13.43 -1.31
CA ASP A 27 16.78 -13.04 0.01
C ASP A 27 17.27 -11.62 0.35
N ARG A 28 16.37 -10.81 0.86
CA ARG A 28 16.60 -9.40 1.20
C ARG A 28 16.31 -9.15 2.68
N SER A 29 17.04 -8.21 3.26
CA SER A 29 16.83 -7.77 4.64
C SER A 29 15.46 -7.13 4.86
N ASN A 30 15.01 -7.05 6.10
CA ASN A 30 13.79 -6.30 6.45
C ASN A 30 13.92 -4.83 6.02
N ALA A 31 15.09 -4.22 6.26
CA ALA A 31 15.36 -2.84 5.85
C ALA A 31 15.16 -2.61 4.35
N HIS A 32 15.51 -3.59 3.50
CA HIS A 32 15.26 -3.47 2.05
C HIS A 32 13.76 -3.36 1.74
N PHE A 33 12.93 -4.26 2.26
CA PHE A 33 11.48 -4.24 2.04
C PHE A 33 10.84 -2.97 2.60
N LEU A 34 11.22 -2.59 3.81
CA LEU A 34 10.66 -1.42 4.49
C LEU A 34 11.04 -0.12 3.78
N MET A 35 12.26 -0.05 3.22
CA MET A 35 12.64 1.10 2.41
C MET A 35 11.81 1.23 1.13
N LEU A 36 11.39 0.10 0.53
CA LEU A 36 10.45 0.13 -0.60
C LEU A 36 9.07 0.68 -0.16
N VAL A 37 8.57 0.31 1.03
CA VAL A 37 7.34 0.91 1.58
C VAL A 37 7.51 2.42 1.77
N VAL A 38 8.63 2.86 2.34
CA VAL A 38 8.92 4.30 2.55
C VAL A 38 9.03 5.05 1.21
N SER A 39 9.55 4.41 0.16
CA SER A 39 9.61 5.05 -1.17
C SER A 39 8.22 5.30 -1.76
N GLU A 40 7.29 4.34 -1.63
CA GLU A 40 5.90 4.53 -2.08
C GLU A 40 5.17 5.63 -1.26
N ILE A 41 5.46 5.73 0.05
CA ILE A 41 4.96 6.84 0.87
C ILE A 41 5.50 8.19 0.35
N GLY A 42 6.77 8.23 -0.07
CA GLY A 42 7.36 9.41 -0.71
C GLY A 42 6.69 9.76 -2.04
N GLU A 43 6.30 8.75 -2.85
CA GLU A 43 5.56 8.93 -4.10
C GLU A 43 4.14 9.45 -3.84
N MET A 44 3.46 9.01 -2.75
CA MET A 44 2.19 9.60 -2.29
C MET A 44 2.33 11.10 -2.01
N VAL A 45 3.37 11.51 -1.28
CA VAL A 45 3.63 12.93 -0.97
C VAL A 45 3.85 13.71 -2.26
N GLU A 46 4.59 13.16 -3.22
CA GLU A 46 4.85 13.82 -4.49
C GLU A 46 3.59 13.92 -5.37
N ALA A 47 2.72 12.89 -5.35
CA ALA A 47 1.43 12.91 -6.03
C ALA A 47 0.53 14.01 -5.44
N ASP A 48 0.46 14.12 -4.10
CA ASP A 48 -0.30 15.19 -3.43
C ASP A 48 0.22 16.58 -3.78
N ARG A 49 1.54 16.81 -3.72
CA ARG A 49 2.18 18.08 -4.10
C ARG A 49 1.89 18.50 -5.53
N LYS A 50 1.66 17.55 -6.42
CA LYS A 50 1.28 17.76 -7.82
C LYS A 50 -0.22 17.78 -8.05
N SER A 51 -1.02 17.64 -6.97
CA SER A 51 -2.49 17.53 -7.05
C SER A 51 -2.95 16.39 -7.98
N ARG A 52 -2.20 15.29 -8.03
CA ARG A 52 -2.54 14.11 -8.83
C ARG A 52 -3.53 13.25 -8.07
N ARG A 53 -4.75 13.17 -8.60
CA ARG A 53 -5.84 12.36 -8.10
C ARG A 53 -6.39 11.46 -9.21
N ALA A 54 -6.86 10.28 -8.86
CA ALA A 54 -7.45 9.36 -9.82
C ALA A 54 -8.74 9.95 -10.42
N ASP A 55 -8.85 9.95 -11.75
CA ASP A 55 -10.07 10.32 -12.45
C ASP A 55 -10.99 9.10 -12.62
N MET A 56 -11.78 8.82 -11.59
CA MET A 56 -12.70 7.68 -11.56
C MET A 56 -13.81 7.80 -12.62
N GLN A 57 -14.18 9.01 -13.03
CA GLN A 57 -15.17 9.20 -14.11
C GLN A 57 -14.55 8.88 -15.47
N GLY A 58 -13.37 9.40 -15.76
CA GLY A 58 -12.61 9.05 -16.95
C GLY A 58 -12.35 7.55 -17.05
N CYS A 59 -11.97 6.92 -15.94
CA CYS A 59 -11.77 5.48 -15.87
C CYS A 59 -13.05 4.69 -16.20
N LYS A 60 -14.17 5.04 -15.58
CA LYS A 60 -15.49 4.38 -15.75
C LYS A 60 -16.01 4.43 -17.18
N TYR A 61 -15.84 5.55 -17.86
CA TYR A 61 -16.38 5.77 -19.22
C TYR A 61 -15.36 5.56 -20.32
N SER A 62 -14.15 5.09 -19.98
CA SER A 62 -13.11 4.83 -20.95
C SER A 62 -13.49 3.68 -21.88
N SER A 63 -13.30 3.86 -23.18
CA SER A 63 -13.37 2.79 -24.19
C SER A 63 -12.00 2.14 -24.47
N MET A 64 -10.95 2.57 -23.80
CA MET A 64 -9.59 2.03 -23.95
C MET A 64 -9.45 0.66 -23.27
N ALA A 65 -8.45 -0.12 -23.71
CA ALA A 65 -8.05 -1.33 -23.01
C ALA A 65 -7.59 -1.01 -21.57
N PHE A 66 -7.71 -1.99 -20.66
CA PHE A 66 -7.44 -1.84 -19.24
C PHE A 66 -6.12 -1.12 -18.92
N ILE A 67 -5.00 -1.61 -19.50
CA ILE A 67 -3.67 -1.03 -19.23
C ILE A 67 -3.66 0.46 -19.54
N ARG A 68 -4.17 0.84 -20.71
CA ARG A 68 -4.18 2.24 -21.13
C ARG A 68 -5.13 3.11 -20.31
N THR A 69 -6.26 2.55 -19.90
CA THR A 69 -7.19 3.22 -18.98
C THR A 69 -6.52 3.47 -17.63
N PHE A 70 -5.88 2.44 -17.06
CA PHE A 70 -5.17 2.54 -15.79
C PHE A 70 -4.05 3.59 -15.86
N GLU A 71 -3.19 3.52 -16.87
CA GLU A 71 -2.07 4.48 -17.06
C GLU A 71 -2.52 5.92 -17.28
N THR A 72 -3.71 6.11 -17.87
CA THR A 72 -4.22 7.46 -18.17
C THR A 72 -4.90 8.12 -16.98
N TYR A 73 -5.67 7.36 -16.18
CA TYR A 73 -6.59 7.91 -15.20
C TYR A 73 -6.26 7.57 -13.74
N VAL A 74 -5.41 6.57 -13.49
CA VAL A 74 -5.15 6.05 -12.15
C VAL A 74 -3.68 6.07 -11.77
N LYS A 75 -2.79 5.68 -12.68
CA LYS A 75 -1.37 5.52 -12.41
C LYS A 75 -0.70 6.82 -11.94
N ASP A 76 0.23 6.68 -10.99
CA ASP A 76 1.01 7.77 -10.37
C ASP A 76 0.12 8.82 -9.65
N THR A 77 -1.07 8.44 -9.20
CA THR A 77 -1.96 9.27 -8.36
C THR A 77 -1.78 8.92 -6.89
N LEU A 78 -2.23 9.78 -5.98
CA LEU A 78 -2.15 9.53 -4.53
C LEU A 78 -2.81 8.20 -4.15
N GLU A 79 -3.95 7.89 -4.75
CA GLU A 79 -4.69 6.66 -4.52
C GLU A 79 -3.93 5.42 -5.03
N ASP A 80 -3.24 5.54 -6.16
CA ASP A 80 -2.40 4.49 -6.76
C ASP A 80 -1.15 4.23 -5.91
N GLU A 81 -0.49 5.29 -5.43
CA GLU A 81 0.70 5.17 -4.59
C GLU A 81 0.36 4.59 -3.20
N LEU A 82 -0.80 4.94 -2.62
CA LEU A 82 -1.26 4.29 -1.40
C LEU A 82 -1.56 2.80 -1.62
N ALA A 83 -2.06 2.43 -2.80
CA ALA A 83 -2.23 1.02 -3.15
C ALA A 83 -0.88 0.29 -3.23
N ASP A 84 0.18 0.94 -3.75
CA ASP A 84 1.53 0.37 -3.73
C ASP A 84 2.08 0.21 -2.31
N VAL A 85 1.83 1.15 -1.40
CA VAL A 85 2.17 1.00 0.03
C VAL A 85 1.55 -0.28 0.59
N VAL A 86 0.25 -0.51 0.37
CA VAL A 86 -0.45 -1.74 0.83
C VAL A 86 0.17 -2.99 0.20
N ILE A 87 0.43 -2.97 -1.11
CA ILE A 87 1.03 -4.10 -1.84
C ILE A 87 2.43 -4.43 -1.30
N ARG A 88 3.27 -3.43 -1.03
CA ARG A 88 4.61 -3.63 -0.44
C ARG A 88 4.56 -4.21 0.97
N ILE A 89 3.63 -3.73 1.80
CA ILE A 89 3.42 -4.31 3.15
C ILE A 89 2.96 -5.77 3.04
N CYS A 90 2.01 -6.06 2.16
CA CYS A 90 1.50 -7.41 1.94
C CYS A 90 2.59 -8.35 1.39
N ASP A 91 3.42 -7.89 0.46
CA ASP A 91 4.54 -8.65 -0.09
C ASP A 91 5.57 -8.99 1.00
N PHE A 92 5.94 -8.03 1.84
CA PHE A 92 6.83 -8.26 2.97
C PHE A 92 6.27 -9.30 3.96
N LEU A 93 5.01 -9.14 4.36
CA LEU A 93 4.32 -10.10 5.24
C LEU A 93 4.30 -11.51 4.65
N GLY A 94 4.02 -11.62 3.35
CA GLY A 94 4.05 -12.90 2.62
C GLY A 94 5.45 -13.52 2.59
N THR A 95 6.48 -12.72 2.33
CA THR A 95 7.89 -13.14 2.29
C THR A 95 8.38 -13.64 3.65
N ARG A 96 7.96 -13.00 4.73
CA ARG A 96 8.34 -13.38 6.10
C ARG A 96 7.41 -14.40 6.75
N HIS A 97 6.33 -14.81 6.06
CA HIS A 97 5.31 -15.71 6.61
C HIS A 97 4.70 -15.18 7.92
N ILE A 98 4.47 -13.86 8.00
CA ILE A 98 3.90 -13.20 9.17
C ILE A 98 2.45 -12.86 8.88
N GLU A 99 1.52 -13.25 9.77
CA GLU A 99 0.15 -12.78 9.76
C GLU A 99 0.04 -11.45 10.49
N PRO A 100 -0.52 -10.39 9.86
CA PRO A 100 -0.71 -9.12 10.55
C PRO A 100 -1.80 -9.22 11.60
N LEU A 101 -1.57 -8.61 12.75
CA LEU A 101 -2.60 -8.45 13.77
C LEU A 101 -3.57 -7.35 13.33
N ILE A 102 -4.68 -7.74 12.73
CA ILE A 102 -5.78 -6.84 12.41
C ILE A 102 -6.65 -6.75 13.65
N LEU A 103 -6.62 -5.63 14.32
CA LEU A 103 -7.48 -5.36 15.46
C LEU A 103 -8.83 -4.90 14.92
N GLU A 104 -9.87 -5.68 15.20
CA GLU A 104 -11.26 -5.35 14.80
C GLU A 104 -11.80 -4.09 15.51
N GLU A 105 -11.15 -3.66 16.59
CA GLU A 105 -11.54 -2.53 17.44
C GLU A 105 -10.33 -1.62 17.77
N THR A 106 -9.65 -1.07 16.79
CA THR A 106 -8.65 -0.06 17.07
C THR A 106 -9.08 1.30 16.55
N SER A 107 -9.33 2.17 17.49
CA SER A 107 -9.70 3.58 17.35
C SER A 107 -11.02 3.81 16.62
N THR A 108 -11.90 4.48 17.29
CA THR A 108 -13.10 5.04 16.66
C THR A 108 -12.66 5.99 15.54
N SER A 109 -13.40 5.99 14.44
CA SER A 109 -13.21 6.93 13.33
C SER A 109 -13.04 8.39 13.78
N ASP A 110 -13.52 8.71 14.96
CA ASP A 110 -13.47 10.04 15.58
C ASP A 110 -12.07 10.42 16.09
N ASP A 111 -11.26 9.46 16.58
CA ASP A 111 -9.90 9.74 17.03
C ASP A 111 -8.97 10.08 15.88
N TRP A 112 -9.08 9.37 14.75
CA TRP A 112 -8.34 9.67 13.53
C TRP A 112 -8.85 10.93 12.84
N ALA A 113 -10.17 11.18 12.82
CA ALA A 113 -10.74 12.41 12.26
C ALA A 113 -10.29 13.65 13.04
N ASN A 114 -10.13 13.56 14.36
CA ASN A 114 -9.58 14.62 15.17
C ASN A 114 -8.08 14.85 14.95
N LEU A 115 -7.33 13.79 14.66
CA LEU A 115 -5.90 13.85 14.38
C LEU A 115 -5.64 14.36 12.95
N TRP A 116 -6.35 13.82 11.96
CA TRP A 116 -6.11 14.09 10.54
C TRP A 116 -6.80 15.35 10.02
N GLY A 117 -7.86 15.80 10.66
CA GLY A 117 -8.57 17.01 10.23
C GLY A 117 -7.75 18.30 10.36
N LYS A 118 -6.58 18.25 11.01
CA LYS A 118 -5.66 19.37 11.19
C LYS A 118 -4.34 19.20 10.45
N ASP A 119 -3.99 17.98 10.06
CA ASP A 119 -2.72 17.65 9.47
C ASP A 119 -2.81 17.67 7.94
N SER A 120 -1.77 18.18 7.28
CA SER A 120 -1.57 17.99 5.85
C SER A 120 -1.34 16.51 5.52
N ILE A 121 -1.58 16.10 4.27
CA ILE A 121 -1.25 14.75 3.80
C ILE A 121 0.21 14.40 4.06
N ASN A 122 1.12 15.36 3.90
CA ASN A 122 2.55 15.18 4.20
C ASN A 122 2.80 14.81 5.68
N GLU A 123 2.10 15.46 6.63
CA GLU A 123 2.20 15.14 8.05
C GLU A 123 1.58 13.78 8.38
N GLN A 124 0.47 13.45 7.73
CA GLN A 124 -0.16 12.13 7.83
C GLN A 124 0.79 11.03 7.33
N CYS A 125 1.42 11.21 6.16
CA CYS A 125 2.44 10.30 5.61
C CYS A 125 3.66 10.16 6.53
N TYR A 126 4.09 11.25 7.19
CA TYR A 126 5.16 11.18 8.19
C TYR A 126 4.75 10.32 9.40
N GLY A 127 3.47 10.36 9.80
CA GLY A 127 2.92 9.48 10.83
C GLY A 127 3.07 8.01 10.47
N LEU A 128 2.69 7.60 9.27
CA LEU A 128 2.87 6.24 8.76
C LEU A 128 4.35 5.85 8.70
N THR A 129 5.20 6.73 8.19
CA THR A 129 6.65 6.49 8.11
C THR A 129 7.23 6.17 9.49
N LYS A 130 6.80 6.86 10.55
CA LYS A 130 7.24 6.58 11.93
C LYS A 130 6.83 5.19 12.42
N ILE A 131 5.72 4.64 11.97
CA ILE A 131 5.31 3.27 12.32
C ILE A 131 6.24 2.28 11.61
N ILE A 132 6.42 2.44 10.30
CA ILE A 132 7.25 1.55 9.46
C ILE A 132 8.71 1.52 9.94
N THR A 133 9.29 2.68 10.25
CA THR A 133 10.71 2.80 10.65
C THR A 133 11.00 2.33 12.09
N ARG A 134 10.01 1.84 12.82
CA ARG A 134 10.22 1.14 14.11
C ARG A 134 10.65 -0.31 13.95
N ILE A 135 10.52 -0.85 12.74
CA ILE A 135 10.90 -2.23 12.44
C ILE A 135 12.35 -2.24 11.95
N ASP A 136 13.16 -3.08 12.57
CA ASP A 136 14.55 -3.38 12.19
C ASP A 136 14.79 -4.89 12.05
N GLU A 137 16.03 -5.31 11.94
CA GLU A 137 16.39 -6.74 11.78
C GLU A 137 16.18 -7.55 13.06
N ASP A 138 16.19 -6.91 14.24
CA ASP A 138 16.02 -7.54 15.54
C ASP A 138 14.57 -7.52 16.04
N THR A 139 13.66 -6.89 15.30
CA THR A 139 12.25 -6.78 15.65
C THR A 139 11.57 -8.15 15.62
N SER A 140 10.88 -8.52 16.69
CA SER A 140 10.18 -9.80 16.79
C SER A 140 9.06 -9.93 15.76
N ALA A 141 8.74 -11.17 15.34
CA ALA A 141 7.63 -11.42 14.41
C ALA A 141 6.29 -10.89 14.95
N ASP A 142 6.05 -10.96 16.27
CA ASP A 142 4.85 -10.43 16.90
C ASP A 142 4.79 -8.89 16.83
N ASP A 143 5.92 -8.21 17.00
CA ASP A 143 6.00 -6.76 16.87
C ASP A 143 5.83 -6.33 15.41
N ILE A 144 6.43 -7.04 14.45
CA ILE A 144 6.20 -6.82 13.02
C ILE A 144 4.72 -7.00 12.69
N SER A 145 4.10 -8.09 13.16
CA SER A 145 2.67 -8.37 12.99
C SER A 145 1.79 -7.19 13.48
N ARG A 146 2.08 -6.65 14.67
CA ARG A 146 1.35 -5.50 15.22
C ARG A 146 1.59 -4.21 14.43
N LEU A 147 2.85 -3.89 14.14
CA LEU A 147 3.21 -2.63 13.48
C LEU A 147 2.69 -2.58 12.04
N LEU A 148 2.81 -3.67 11.29
CA LEU A 148 2.29 -3.73 9.92
C LEU A 148 0.77 -3.88 9.87
N GLY A 149 0.17 -4.56 10.85
CA GLY A 149 -1.29 -4.56 11.02
C GLY A 149 -1.83 -3.15 11.24
N ALA A 150 -1.20 -2.37 12.14
CA ALA A 150 -1.53 -0.97 12.36
C ALA A 150 -1.29 -0.10 11.12
N SER A 151 -0.23 -0.38 10.34
CA SER A 151 0.05 0.33 9.10
C SER A 151 -1.02 0.07 8.02
N LEU A 152 -1.48 -1.17 7.89
CA LEU A 152 -2.59 -1.51 6.99
C LEU A 152 -3.89 -0.82 7.43
N ALA A 153 -4.22 -0.86 8.72
CA ALA A 153 -5.38 -0.16 9.26
C ALA A 153 -5.30 1.34 8.92
N TRP A 154 -4.14 1.97 9.17
CA TRP A 154 -3.89 3.37 8.82
C TRP A 154 -4.18 3.66 7.33
N CYS A 155 -3.74 2.78 6.41
CA CYS A 155 -3.97 2.99 4.98
C CYS A 155 -5.46 2.99 4.63
N PHE A 156 -6.25 2.07 5.18
CA PHE A 156 -7.69 2.01 4.93
C PHE A 156 -8.44 3.17 5.59
N ASP A 157 -8.08 3.54 6.81
CA ASP A 157 -8.66 4.69 7.51
C ASP A 157 -8.34 6.00 6.78
N PHE A 158 -7.11 6.16 6.26
CA PHE A 158 -6.73 7.30 5.41
C PHE A 158 -7.61 7.40 4.17
N ALA A 159 -7.85 6.28 3.48
CA ALA A 159 -8.71 6.25 2.31
C ALA A 159 -10.17 6.60 2.65
N ASP A 160 -10.68 6.08 3.76
CA ASP A 160 -12.03 6.41 4.26
C ASP A 160 -12.16 7.90 4.60
N PHE A 161 -11.14 8.48 5.23
CA PHE A 161 -11.09 9.91 5.53
C PHE A 161 -11.08 10.76 4.26
N HIS A 162 -10.25 10.39 3.28
CA HIS A 162 -10.12 11.10 2.00
C HIS A 162 -11.15 10.70 0.95
N LYS A 163 -12.09 9.78 1.29
CA LYS A 163 -13.29 9.41 0.50
C LYS A 163 -13.01 8.72 -0.82
N PHE A 164 -12.10 7.74 -0.83
CA PHE A 164 -11.87 6.87 -1.98
C PHE A 164 -11.81 5.37 -1.60
N ASP A 165 -12.08 4.50 -2.57
CA ASP A 165 -12.08 3.04 -2.40
C ASP A 165 -10.66 2.47 -2.58
N LEU A 166 -9.89 2.37 -1.49
CA LEU A 166 -8.54 1.83 -1.53
C LEU A 166 -8.51 0.38 -2.01
N LEU A 167 -9.48 -0.43 -1.62
CA LEU A 167 -9.49 -1.83 -2.03
C LEU A 167 -9.60 -1.96 -3.54
N TRP A 168 -10.45 -1.16 -4.18
CA TRP A 168 -10.52 -1.10 -5.63
C TRP A 168 -9.17 -0.72 -6.24
N HIS A 169 -8.49 0.31 -5.71
CA HIS A 169 -7.17 0.74 -6.20
C HIS A 169 -6.12 -0.36 -6.07
N VAL A 170 -6.04 -1.03 -4.92
CA VAL A 170 -5.14 -2.18 -4.69
C VAL A 170 -5.39 -3.29 -5.71
N GLU A 171 -6.66 -3.63 -5.97
CA GLU A 171 -7.03 -4.66 -6.94
C GLU A 171 -6.63 -4.28 -8.38
N GLN A 172 -6.87 -3.03 -8.80
CA GLN A 172 -6.47 -2.57 -10.13
C GLN A 172 -4.95 -2.50 -10.27
N LYS A 173 -4.24 -2.06 -9.23
CA LYS A 173 -2.77 -2.01 -9.23
C LYS A 173 -2.16 -3.41 -9.30
N MET A 174 -2.65 -4.37 -8.53
CA MET A 174 -2.21 -5.76 -8.63
C MET A 174 -2.44 -6.33 -10.04
N ARG A 175 -3.62 -6.10 -10.62
CA ARG A 175 -3.94 -6.49 -11.99
C ARG A 175 -2.99 -5.84 -13.02
N TYR A 176 -2.64 -4.58 -12.83
CA TYR A 176 -1.66 -3.89 -13.67
C TYR A 176 -0.27 -4.51 -13.50
N ASN A 177 0.18 -4.77 -12.27
CA ASN A 177 1.47 -5.37 -11.98
C ASN A 177 1.62 -6.78 -12.57
N GLU A 178 0.55 -7.58 -12.63
CA GLU A 178 0.52 -8.89 -13.30
C GLU A 178 0.88 -8.82 -14.80
N THR A 179 0.66 -7.68 -15.45
CA THR A 179 0.94 -7.49 -16.88
C THR A 179 2.35 -6.96 -17.18
N ARG A 180 3.11 -6.58 -16.17
CA ARG A 180 4.42 -5.95 -16.34
C ARG A 180 5.51 -6.99 -16.64
N SER A 181 6.64 -6.52 -17.17
CA SER A 181 7.82 -7.37 -17.41
C SER A 181 8.50 -7.78 -16.09
N ILE A 182 9.40 -8.78 -16.19
CA ILE A 182 10.26 -9.22 -15.08
C ILE A 182 10.91 -7.99 -14.41
N ARG A 183 10.86 -7.97 -13.08
CA ARG A 183 11.33 -6.87 -12.21
C ARG A 183 10.82 -5.48 -12.61
N HIS A 184 9.77 -5.41 -13.43
CA HIS A 184 9.21 -4.15 -13.94
C HIS A 184 10.26 -3.21 -14.55
N GLY A 185 11.37 -3.77 -15.08
CA GLY A 185 12.51 -3.01 -15.59
C GLY A 185 13.42 -2.40 -14.51
N LYS A 186 13.25 -2.78 -13.23
CA LYS A 186 14.06 -2.32 -12.09
C LYS A 186 15.18 -3.33 -11.79
N ASN A 187 16.23 -2.88 -11.08
CA ASN A 187 17.34 -3.74 -10.68
C ASN A 187 17.00 -4.68 -9.51
N TYR A 188 16.00 -4.30 -8.70
CA TYR A 188 15.50 -5.04 -7.54
C TYR A 188 14.06 -4.64 -7.27
#